data_654612b74debeef0ca47cd72714ca465
#
_entry.id   654612b74debeef0ca47cd72714ca465
#
_cell.length_a   1.000
_cell.length_b   1.000
_cell.length_c   1.000
_cell.angle_alpha   90.00
_cell.angle_beta   90.00
_cell.angle_gamma   90.00
#
_symmetry.space_group_name_H-M   'P 1'
#
loop_
_entity.id
_entity.type
_entity.pdbx_description
1 polymer ?
#
loop_
_entity_poly.entity_id
_entity_poly.type
_entity_poly.pdbx_seq_one_letter_code
_entity_poly.pdbx_strand_id
1 'polypeptide(L)'
;MIELERSMTHKWIIDKNVNSKDILADFARLISNAEFGFNFEEMISQTITQGRDANGSTITIGVRLLQACFYMFGYSTNLEKGKKAFMPSPMTLNILSAQSEEECAKNYLVNLFCMQYPHPYDWTPECFKLYFGRLIVKLLLEKRINYRLYIDECLWFLPFIETIDNEKYEELVCSIIEYRDLSYNEKRVLFESVENYENLFANVAHEINYYLLRLFEDFGVLNILPDPSHNNGKLFKFLHSETNNSSTYRNDAYKSRKNISGYIELSSKVKQSAIKLIENYSPFEIPSHIDAEEIFTKEDWLTNIYQTEPLRYLSCINTQVDRKSEITTIVNEMIKASKFGSKDGKEFEKSLKPFFELFNETITVEIHSGAGNTDLLCCMEERPSMYIYNMNLEAKTRGRALEGVQTSRINKHIRKNNSKFCIVVAPRFARGVFDDIKGNKIVTIRSEELGNYCYNECTRSRNGMADFSPILEIIKQNMGNDITTKVRALTEAKYGLMVG
;
A
#
# COMPACT_ATOMS: atom_id res chain seq x y z
N MET A 1 31.09 -8.18 -18.78
CA MET A 1 30.44 -7.11 -17.96
C MET A 1 29.67 -6.17 -18.87
N ILE A 2 28.48 -5.76 -18.51
CA ILE A 2 27.63 -4.82 -19.27
C ILE A 2 28.41 -3.52 -19.57
N GLU A 3 28.38 -3.07 -20.84
CA GLU A 3 28.96 -1.80 -21.24
C GLU A 3 28.05 -0.64 -20.83
N LEU A 4 28.54 0.26 -19.99
CA LEU A 4 27.83 1.46 -19.54
C LEU A 4 28.75 2.66 -19.72
N GLU A 5 28.24 3.72 -20.32
CA GLU A 5 28.92 5.00 -20.36
C GLU A 5 28.92 5.63 -18.96
N ARG A 6 30.09 5.99 -18.43
CA ARG A 6 30.24 6.55 -17.09
C ARG A 6 30.89 7.92 -17.17
N SER A 7 30.07 8.95 -17.07
CA SER A 7 30.55 10.32 -17.04
C SER A 7 29.70 11.22 -16.14
N MET A 8 30.20 12.41 -15.83
CA MET A 8 29.46 13.39 -15.04
C MET A 8 28.18 13.90 -15.71
N THR A 9 28.17 13.90 -17.03
CA THR A 9 27.03 14.34 -17.86
C THR A 9 26.15 13.20 -18.32
N HIS A 10 26.58 11.96 -18.11
CA HIS A 10 25.87 10.76 -18.53
C HIS A 10 25.58 9.84 -17.35
N LYS A 11 24.65 10.24 -16.53
CA LYS A 11 24.17 9.50 -15.34
C LYS A 11 22.82 10.00 -14.88
N TRP A 12 22.16 9.23 -14.03
CA TRP A 12 21.01 9.75 -13.28
C TRP A 12 21.42 10.97 -12.46
N ILE A 13 20.56 11.96 -12.44
CA ILE A 13 20.73 13.12 -11.57
C ILE A 13 19.76 12.94 -10.39
N ILE A 14 20.31 12.82 -9.20
CA ILE A 14 19.53 12.70 -7.97
C ILE A 14 19.65 14.02 -7.22
N ASP A 15 18.53 14.57 -6.83
CA ASP A 15 18.50 15.81 -6.07
C ASP A 15 19.14 15.63 -4.69
N LYS A 16 20.05 16.55 -4.33
CA LYS A 16 20.94 16.44 -3.17
C LYS A 16 20.41 17.11 -1.89
N ASN A 17 19.18 17.55 -1.88
CA ASN A 17 18.73 18.44 -0.80
C ASN A 17 17.88 17.76 0.25
N VAL A 18 17.28 16.59 -0.02
CA VAL A 18 16.41 15.88 0.91
C VAL A 18 16.79 14.40 1.01
N ASN A 19 17.09 13.95 2.22
CA ASN A 19 17.32 12.55 2.54
C ASN A 19 16.46 12.05 3.73
N SER A 20 15.40 12.78 4.05
CA SER A 20 14.50 12.48 5.16
C SER A 20 13.05 12.61 4.70
N LYS A 21 12.27 11.57 5.02
CA LYS A 21 10.82 11.54 4.78
C LYS A 21 10.10 12.64 5.56
N ASP A 22 10.56 12.94 6.78
CA ASP A 22 9.89 13.92 7.65
C ASP A 22 9.95 15.32 7.06
N ILE A 23 11.11 15.71 6.53
CA ILE A 23 11.26 17.02 5.84
C ILE A 23 10.35 17.06 4.61
N LEU A 24 10.32 15.99 3.82
CA LEU A 24 9.51 15.91 2.62
C LEU A 24 8.00 15.87 2.97
N ALA A 25 7.64 15.07 3.98
CA ALA A 25 6.26 14.94 4.45
C ALA A 25 5.73 16.24 5.06
N ASP A 26 6.53 16.94 5.88
CA ASP A 26 6.14 18.21 6.48
C ASP A 26 5.94 19.27 5.42
N PHE A 27 6.81 19.31 4.43
CA PHE A 27 6.66 20.20 3.30
C PHE A 27 5.39 19.89 2.48
N ALA A 28 5.16 18.62 2.18
CA ALA A 28 3.95 18.20 1.46
C ALA A 28 2.67 18.46 2.26
N ARG A 29 2.67 18.26 3.60
CA ARG A 29 1.54 18.60 4.47
C ARG A 29 1.27 20.10 4.47
N LEU A 30 2.32 20.92 4.55
CA LEU A 30 2.19 22.37 4.53
C LEU A 30 1.43 22.85 3.29
N ILE A 31 1.78 22.30 2.12
CA ILE A 31 1.16 22.69 0.85
C ILE A 31 -0.17 21.98 0.58
N SER A 32 -0.41 20.81 1.14
CA SER A 32 -1.68 20.06 0.98
C SER A 32 -2.84 20.69 1.77
N ASN A 33 -2.57 21.51 2.78
CA ASN A 33 -3.60 22.20 3.57
C ASN A 33 -4.16 23.45 2.88
N ALA A 34 -3.66 23.81 1.70
CA ALA A 34 -4.19 24.93 0.93
C ALA A 34 -5.37 24.47 0.06
N GLU A 35 -6.52 25.13 0.13
CA GLU A 35 -7.75 24.79 -0.60
C GLU A 35 -7.59 24.74 -2.13
N PHE A 36 -6.60 25.45 -2.70
CA PHE A 36 -6.41 25.59 -4.16
C PHE A 36 -4.96 25.36 -4.62
N GLY A 37 -4.16 24.67 -3.84
CA GLY A 37 -2.73 24.66 -4.05
C GLY A 37 -2.06 25.93 -3.49
N PHE A 38 -0.78 25.85 -3.25
CA PHE A 38 -0.06 26.88 -2.54
C PHE A 38 0.57 27.87 -3.52
N ASN A 39 0.35 29.18 -3.31
CA ASN A 39 1.06 30.18 -4.07
C ASN A 39 2.53 30.22 -3.62
N PHE A 40 3.44 30.21 -4.57
CA PHE A 40 4.89 30.19 -4.34
C PHE A 40 5.38 31.30 -3.39
N GLU A 41 4.82 32.50 -3.48
CA GLU A 41 5.18 33.63 -2.66
C GLU A 41 4.69 33.49 -1.20
N GLU A 42 3.52 32.91 -0.99
CA GLU A 42 2.99 32.63 0.35
C GLU A 42 3.80 31.52 1.01
N MET A 43 4.20 30.52 0.25
CA MET A 43 5.08 29.45 0.69
C MET A 43 6.45 29.97 1.15
N ILE A 44 7.01 30.96 0.43
CA ILE A 44 8.25 31.64 0.79
C ILE A 44 8.13 32.29 2.17
N SER A 45 7.03 32.98 2.44
CA SER A 45 6.84 33.68 3.71
C SER A 45 6.71 32.76 4.92
N GLN A 46 6.18 31.54 4.73
CA GLN A 46 5.94 30.58 5.81
C GLN A 46 7.12 29.63 6.06
N THR A 47 7.95 29.35 5.05
CA THR A 47 9.03 28.35 5.14
C THR A 47 10.42 28.91 5.39
N ILE A 48 10.60 30.23 5.41
CA ILE A 48 11.90 30.88 5.64
C ILE A 48 12.58 30.44 6.95
N THR A 49 11.85 29.92 7.90
CA THR A 49 12.37 29.54 9.22
C THR A 49 12.86 28.10 9.34
N GLN A 50 12.64 27.20 8.38
CA GLN A 50 12.79 25.75 8.64
C GLN A 50 13.80 24.98 7.78
N GLY A 51 14.52 25.61 6.86
CA GLY A 51 15.29 24.78 5.95
C GLY A 51 16.72 25.21 5.73
N ARG A 52 17.64 24.63 6.48
CA ARG A 52 19.05 24.59 6.07
C ARG A 52 19.35 23.21 5.51
N ASP A 53 20.07 23.17 4.38
CA ASP A 53 20.61 21.92 3.86
C ASP A 53 21.68 21.33 4.82
N ALA A 54 22.18 20.13 4.50
CA ALA A 54 23.25 19.50 5.27
C ALA A 54 24.55 20.35 5.37
N ASN A 55 24.66 21.41 4.57
CA ASN A 55 25.76 22.35 4.57
C ASN A 55 25.45 23.66 5.31
N GLY A 56 24.25 23.78 5.90
CA GLY A 56 23.81 24.99 6.59
C GLY A 56 23.34 26.12 5.66
N SER A 57 23.23 25.88 4.35
CA SER A 57 22.73 26.82 3.36
C SER A 57 21.20 26.82 3.34
N THR A 58 20.59 27.99 3.13
CA THR A 58 19.14 28.08 2.98
C THR A 58 18.71 27.40 1.68
N ILE A 59 17.88 26.36 1.76
CA ILE A 59 17.31 25.71 0.58
C ILE A 59 16.24 26.63 0.00
N THR A 60 16.33 26.89 -1.29
CA THR A 60 15.30 27.67 -1.98
C THR A 60 14.03 26.83 -2.08
N ILE A 61 12.90 27.46 -1.89
CA ILE A 61 11.58 26.80 -1.90
C ILE A 61 11.28 26.16 -3.24
N GLY A 62 11.73 26.77 -4.34
CA GLY A 62 11.58 26.20 -5.67
C GLY A 62 12.16 24.80 -5.81
N VAL A 63 13.35 24.60 -5.26
CA VAL A 63 14.01 23.28 -5.28
C VAL A 63 13.21 22.27 -4.46
N ARG A 64 12.72 22.63 -3.27
CA ARG A 64 11.91 21.71 -2.45
C ARG A 64 10.57 21.37 -3.09
N LEU A 65 9.97 22.31 -3.81
CA LEU A 65 8.77 22.05 -4.56
C LEU A 65 8.99 20.98 -5.63
N LEU A 66 10.06 21.14 -6.41
CA LEU A 66 10.41 20.16 -7.45
C LEU A 66 10.74 18.78 -6.84
N GLN A 67 11.44 18.76 -5.70
CA GLN A 67 11.71 17.53 -4.96
C GLN A 67 10.42 16.86 -4.47
N ALA A 68 9.49 17.62 -3.91
CA ALA A 68 8.21 17.08 -3.49
C ALA A 68 7.42 16.54 -4.69
N CYS A 69 7.46 17.22 -5.83
CA CYS A 69 6.85 16.74 -7.06
C CYS A 69 7.50 15.44 -7.57
N PHE A 70 8.83 15.33 -7.50
CA PHE A 70 9.55 14.14 -7.94
C PHE A 70 9.40 12.96 -6.97
N TYR A 71 9.72 13.18 -5.69
CA TYR A 71 9.76 12.09 -4.71
C TYR A 71 8.42 11.70 -4.11
N MET A 72 7.44 12.59 -4.10
CA MET A 72 6.12 12.39 -3.51
C MET A 72 5.01 12.41 -4.55
N PHE A 73 5.33 12.50 -5.83
CA PHE A 73 4.35 12.59 -6.91
C PHE A 73 3.30 13.68 -6.72
N GLY A 74 3.74 14.83 -6.26
CA GLY A 74 2.97 16.05 -6.42
C GLY A 74 3.07 16.55 -7.87
N TYR A 75 2.28 17.54 -8.20
CA TYR A 75 2.36 18.22 -9.48
C TYR A 75 2.29 19.72 -9.28
N SER A 76 2.94 20.46 -10.15
CA SER A 76 2.85 21.91 -10.15
C SER A 76 1.93 22.38 -11.27
N THR A 77 1.09 23.36 -10.97
CA THR A 77 0.25 24.03 -11.96
C THR A 77 0.78 25.44 -12.23
N ASN A 78 0.69 25.89 -13.47
CA ASN A 78 0.96 27.27 -13.78
C ASN A 78 -0.25 28.14 -13.41
N LEU A 79 -0.03 29.09 -12.51
CA LEU A 79 -1.00 30.13 -12.19
C LEU A 79 -0.78 31.34 -13.10
N GLU A 80 -1.78 32.24 -13.16
CA GLU A 80 -1.63 33.52 -13.88
C GLU A 80 -0.34 34.21 -13.50
N LYS A 81 0.34 34.83 -14.47
CA LYS A 81 1.62 35.60 -14.31
C LYS A 81 2.84 34.75 -13.94
N GLY A 82 2.92 33.49 -14.39
CA GLY A 82 4.11 32.68 -14.17
C GLY A 82 4.30 32.15 -12.73
N LYS A 83 3.31 32.30 -11.88
CA LYS A 83 3.31 31.69 -10.54
C LYS A 83 3.01 30.21 -10.66
N LYS A 84 3.68 29.40 -9.83
CA LYS A 84 3.45 27.95 -9.75
C LYS A 84 2.80 27.61 -8.42
N ALA A 85 1.84 26.69 -8.43
CA ALA A 85 1.28 26.10 -7.23
C ALA A 85 1.56 24.60 -7.21
N PHE A 86 1.79 24.05 -6.03
CA PHE A 86 1.90 22.63 -5.82
C PHE A 86 0.53 22.04 -5.53
N MET A 87 0.26 20.90 -6.13
CA MET A 87 -0.94 20.10 -5.88
C MET A 87 -0.52 18.69 -5.48
N PRO A 88 -0.99 18.16 -4.36
CA PRO A 88 -0.68 16.79 -3.97
C PRO A 88 -1.42 15.79 -4.85
N SER A 89 -0.71 14.77 -5.30
CA SER A 89 -1.35 13.63 -5.98
C SER A 89 -2.09 12.74 -4.98
N PRO A 90 -2.98 11.84 -5.43
CA PRO A 90 -3.57 10.81 -4.57
C PRO A 90 -2.51 9.97 -3.84
N MET A 91 -1.36 9.70 -4.47
CA MET A 91 -0.26 8.97 -3.82
C MET A 91 0.37 9.77 -2.69
N THR A 92 0.62 11.06 -2.90
CA THR A 92 1.09 11.96 -1.84
C THR A 92 0.13 11.93 -0.65
N LEU A 93 -1.17 12.06 -0.89
CA LEU A 93 -2.18 12.05 0.16
C LEU A 93 -2.18 10.72 0.94
N ASN A 94 -2.04 9.60 0.27
CA ASN A 94 -1.96 8.28 0.93
C ASN A 94 -0.70 8.12 1.78
N ILE A 95 0.45 8.63 1.31
CA ILE A 95 1.69 8.61 2.10
C ILE A 95 1.52 9.47 3.36
N LEU A 96 0.95 10.66 3.22
CA LEU A 96 0.75 11.61 4.32
C LEU A 96 -0.30 11.16 5.34
N SER A 97 -1.31 10.40 4.92
CA SER A 97 -2.40 9.90 5.76
C SER A 97 -2.11 8.54 6.39
N ALA A 98 -0.96 7.91 6.08
CA ALA A 98 -0.59 6.60 6.60
C ALA A 98 -0.60 6.59 8.15
N GLN A 99 -1.28 5.58 8.72
CA GLN A 99 -1.46 5.46 10.16
C GLN A 99 -0.35 4.62 10.83
N SER A 100 0.51 3.99 10.03
CA SER A 100 1.62 3.17 10.52
C SER A 100 2.84 3.27 9.59
N GLU A 101 4.03 2.96 10.12
CA GLU A 101 5.24 2.87 9.30
C GLU A 101 5.12 1.82 8.19
N GLU A 102 4.42 0.71 8.43
CA GLU A 102 4.23 -0.33 7.42
C GLU A 102 3.34 0.17 6.28
N GLU A 103 2.26 0.89 6.60
CA GLU A 103 1.38 1.51 5.62
C GLU A 103 2.11 2.60 4.83
N CYS A 104 2.87 3.46 5.50
CA CYS A 104 3.71 4.47 4.87
C CYS A 104 4.71 3.83 3.88
N ALA A 105 5.41 2.76 4.31
CA ALA A 105 6.36 2.05 3.47
C ALA A 105 5.69 1.40 2.24
N LYS A 106 4.50 0.80 2.39
CA LYS A 106 3.74 0.23 1.29
C LYS A 106 3.26 1.29 0.30
N ASN A 107 2.75 2.41 0.80
CA ASN A 107 2.32 3.51 -0.04
C ASN A 107 3.51 4.13 -0.80
N TYR A 108 4.65 4.28 -0.14
CA TYR A 108 5.85 4.78 -0.79
C TYR A 108 6.44 3.78 -1.80
N LEU A 109 6.34 2.48 -1.54
CA LEU A 109 6.71 1.46 -2.53
C LEU A 109 5.92 1.61 -3.83
N VAL A 110 4.61 1.85 -3.75
CA VAL A 110 3.78 2.12 -4.94
C VAL A 110 4.26 3.37 -5.66
N ASN A 111 4.57 4.42 -4.90
CA ASN A 111 5.16 5.65 -5.41
C ASN A 111 6.46 5.36 -6.18
N LEU A 112 7.33 4.52 -5.61
CA LEU A 112 8.60 4.12 -6.22
C LEU A 112 8.41 3.40 -7.56
N PHE A 113 7.32 2.64 -7.72
CA PHE A 113 6.97 1.96 -8.96
C PHE A 113 6.52 2.91 -10.08
N CYS A 114 6.15 4.13 -9.74
CA CYS A 114 5.80 5.17 -10.70
C CYS A 114 6.97 6.09 -11.05
N MET A 115 8.04 6.09 -10.24
CA MET A 115 9.21 6.93 -10.47
C MET A 115 9.96 6.52 -11.73
N GLN A 116 10.12 7.48 -12.65
CA GLN A 116 10.66 7.26 -13.99
C GLN A 116 11.65 8.34 -14.41
N TYR A 117 12.45 8.00 -15.39
CA TYR A 117 13.15 8.93 -16.25
C TYR A 117 12.65 8.75 -17.70
N PRO A 118 12.45 9.83 -18.49
CA PRO A 118 12.52 11.22 -18.06
C PRO A 118 11.35 11.61 -17.14
N HIS A 119 11.54 12.63 -16.33
CA HIS A 119 10.52 13.18 -15.45
C HIS A 119 10.51 14.72 -15.56
N PRO A 120 9.34 15.40 -15.57
CA PRO A 120 9.24 16.84 -15.79
C PRO A 120 9.99 17.70 -14.75
N TYR A 121 10.23 17.16 -13.57
CA TYR A 121 10.89 17.85 -12.45
C TYR A 121 12.27 17.29 -12.14
N ASP A 122 12.84 16.52 -13.05
CA ASP A 122 14.18 15.98 -12.95
C ASP A 122 15.03 16.44 -14.14
N TRP A 123 16.35 16.40 -13.99
CA TRP A 123 17.29 16.92 -14.96
C TRP A 123 18.20 15.81 -15.51
N THR A 124 17.81 14.58 -15.29
CA THR A 124 18.47 13.42 -15.91
C THR A 124 18.35 13.53 -17.43
N PRO A 125 19.42 13.28 -18.19
CA PRO A 125 19.39 13.37 -19.65
C PRO A 125 18.27 12.50 -20.28
N GLU A 126 17.67 12.99 -21.35
CA GLU A 126 16.51 12.34 -22.01
C GLU A 126 16.81 10.95 -22.62
N CYS A 127 18.07 10.58 -22.76
CA CYS A 127 18.45 9.22 -23.16
C CYS A 127 18.09 8.18 -22.09
N PHE A 128 17.95 8.58 -20.83
CA PHE A 128 17.51 7.72 -19.76
C PHE A 128 15.99 7.53 -19.81
N LYS A 129 15.57 6.30 -20.16
CA LYS A 129 14.15 5.94 -20.29
C LYS A 129 13.88 4.67 -19.52
N LEU A 130 13.61 4.80 -18.24
CA LEU A 130 13.38 3.64 -17.35
C LEU A 130 12.58 4.00 -16.10
N TYR A 131 11.92 2.99 -15.55
CA TYR A 131 11.35 3.02 -14.21
C TYR A 131 12.39 2.55 -13.20
N PHE A 132 13.25 3.45 -12.74
CA PHE A 132 14.42 3.09 -11.93
C PHE A 132 14.03 2.45 -10.58
N GLY A 133 12.91 2.85 -9.98
CA GLY A 133 12.38 2.23 -8.76
C GLY A 133 12.00 0.77 -8.96
N ARG A 134 11.34 0.44 -10.08
CA ARG A 134 11.00 -0.95 -10.45
C ARG A 134 12.27 -1.78 -10.69
N LEU A 135 13.28 -1.21 -11.34
CA LEU A 135 14.55 -1.87 -11.56
C LEU A 135 15.26 -2.23 -10.26
N ILE A 136 15.36 -1.26 -9.32
CA ILE A 136 15.95 -1.49 -8.00
C ILE A 136 15.20 -2.61 -7.28
N VAL A 137 13.87 -2.54 -7.22
CA VAL A 137 13.07 -3.56 -6.55
C VAL A 137 13.22 -4.94 -7.20
N LYS A 138 13.24 -5.03 -8.54
CA LYS A 138 13.46 -6.29 -9.25
C LYS A 138 14.82 -6.89 -8.92
N LEU A 139 15.88 -6.09 -8.89
CA LEU A 139 17.22 -6.56 -8.48
C LEU A 139 17.22 -7.06 -7.04
N LEU A 140 16.53 -6.37 -6.12
CA LEU A 140 16.42 -6.80 -4.71
C LEU A 140 15.51 -8.02 -4.50
N LEU A 141 14.78 -8.46 -5.53
CA LEU A 141 14.04 -9.73 -5.56
C LEU A 141 14.79 -10.84 -6.34
N GLU A 142 15.96 -10.53 -6.90
CA GLU A 142 16.73 -11.49 -7.71
C GLU A 142 17.52 -12.46 -6.82
N LYS A 143 17.18 -13.75 -6.93
CA LYS A 143 17.80 -14.82 -6.13
C LYS A 143 19.30 -15.00 -6.42
N ARG A 144 19.71 -14.85 -7.68
CA ARG A 144 21.11 -15.08 -8.12
C ARG A 144 22.08 -14.11 -7.46
N ILE A 145 21.61 -12.94 -7.05
CA ILE A 145 22.40 -11.93 -6.32
C ILE A 145 22.03 -11.90 -4.81
N ASN A 146 21.45 -12.98 -4.29
CA ASN A 146 21.12 -13.16 -2.88
C ASN A 146 20.16 -12.09 -2.32
N TYR A 147 19.23 -11.57 -3.15
CA TYR A 147 18.23 -10.57 -2.75
C TYR A 147 18.82 -9.28 -2.19
N ARG A 148 20.04 -8.93 -2.57
CA ARG A 148 20.75 -7.74 -2.08
C ARG A 148 21.63 -7.11 -3.14
N LEU A 149 21.88 -5.81 -2.99
CA LEU A 149 22.91 -5.09 -3.74
C LEU A 149 23.89 -4.46 -2.76
N TYR A 150 25.17 -4.63 -2.97
CA TYR A 150 26.18 -3.91 -2.22
C TYR A 150 26.22 -2.44 -2.62
N ILE A 151 26.61 -1.56 -1.73
CA ILE A 151 26.63 -0.12 -2.01
C ILE A 151 27.54 0.22 -3.18
N ASP A 152 28.71 -0.43 -3.26
CA ASP A 152 29.63 -0.23 -4.39
C ASP A 152 29.04 -0.73 -5.73
N GLU A 153 28.22 -1.78 -5.74
CA GLU A 153 27.46 -2.20 -6.92
C GLU A 153 26.42 -1.17 -7.34
N CYS A 154 25.69 -0.61 -6.35
CA CYS A 154 24.76 0.47 -6.63
C CYS A 154 25.45 1.67 -7.28
N LEU A 155 26.66 2.00 -6.85
CA LEU A 155 27.43 3.12 -7.42
C LEU A 155 28.01 2.81 -8.80
N TRP A 156 28.40 1.55 -9.03
CA TRP A 156 29.05 1.14 -10.27
C TRP A 156 28.07 0.93 -11.43
N PHE A 157 26.85 0.44 -11.12
CA PHE A 157 25.88 0.05 -12.16
C PHE A 157 24.72 1.02 -12.27
N LEU A 158 23.97 1.27 -11.18
CA LEU A 158 22.65 1.87 -11.28
C LEU A 158 22.60 3.22 -12.00
N PRO A 159 23.46 4.21 -11.67
CA PRO A 159 23.30 5.56 -12.21
C PRO A 159 23.52 5.68 -13.71
N PHE A 160 24.08 4.65 -14.34
CA PHE A 160 24.52 4.66 -15.74
C PHE A 160 23.63 3.80 -16.65
N ILE A 161 22.55 3.24 -16.13
CA ILE A 161 21.60 2.44 -16.91
C ILE A 161 20.61 3.39 -17.58
N GLU A 162 20.71 3.53 -18.90
CA GLU A 162 19.81 4.37 -19.69
C GLU A 162 18.44 3.72 -19.90
N THR A 163 18.45 2.46 -20.30
CA THR A 163 17.27 1.66 -20.60
C THR A 163 17.49 0.24 -20.16
N ILE A 164 16.44 -0.47 -19.84
CA ILE A 164 16.50 -1.85 -19.43
C ILE A 164 15.40 -2.66 -20.11
N ASP A 165 15.76 -3.79 -20.69
CA ASP A 165 14.89 -4.84 -21.20
C ASP A 165 15.30 -6.18 -20.60
N ASN A 166 14.71 -7.28 -21.04
CA ASN A 166 15.03 -8.61 -20.52
C ASN A 166 16.49 -9.02 -20.76
N GLU A 167 17.03 -8.72 -21.94
CA GLU A 167 18.39 -9.12 -22.31
C GLU A 167 19.43 -8.31 -21.52
N LYS A 168 19.28 -7.01 -21.48
CA LYS A 168 20.12 -6.12 -20.66
C LYS A 168 20.00 -6.41 -19.16
N TYR A 169 18.83 -6.83 -18.68
CA TYR A 169 18.66 -7.23 -17.28
C TYR A 169 19.46 -8.50 -16.97
N GLU A 170 19.41 -9.51 -17.83
CA GLU A 170 20.21 -10.73 -17.66
C GLU A 170 21.72 -10.41 -17.70
N GLU A 171 22.14 -9.56 -18.63
CA GLU A 171 23.52 -9.08 -18.70
C GLU A 171 23.92 -8.30 -17.44
N LEU A 172 23.05 -7.44 -16.91
CA LEU A 172 23.28 -6.69 -15.67
C LEU A 172 23.45 -7.64 -14.47
N VAL A 173 22.58 -8.63 -14.32
CA VAL A 173 22.67 -9.60 -13.22
C VAL A 173 23.93 -10.42 -13.31
N CYS A 174 24.31 -10.90 -14.51
CA CYS A 174 25.59 -11.59 -14.74
C CYS A 174 26.78 -10.69 -14.38
N SER A 175 26.73 -9.42 -14.79
CA SER A 175 27.78 -8.44 -14.51
C SER A 175 27.94 -8.14 -13.01
N ILE A 176 26.83 -8.11 -12.26
CA ILE A 176 26.86 -7.97 -10.80
C ILE A 176 27.54 -9.20 -10.17
N ILE A 177 27.26 -10.41 -10.66
CA ILE A 177 27.88 -11.64 -10.16
C ILE A 177 29.38 -11.61 -10.47
N GLU A 178 29.76 -11.32 -11.70
CA GLU A 178 31.17 -11.19 -12.10
C GLU A 178 31.90 -10.14 -11.27
N TYR A 179 31.28 -8.99 -11.04
CA TYR A 179 31.85 -7.93 -10.22
C TYR A 179 32.07 -8.37 -8.75
N ARG A 180 31.20 -9.22 -8.21
CA ARG A 180 31.38 -9.78 -6.84
C ARG A 180 32.61 -10.66 -6.72
N ASP A 181 32.93 -11.40 -7.76
CA ASP A 181 34.09 -12.30 -7.81
C ASP A 181 35.42 -11.54 -7.92
N LEU A 182 35.38 -10.26 -8.28
CA LEU A 182 36.58 -9.44 -8.37
C LEU A 182 37.20 -9.17 -6.98
N SER A 183 38.50 -9.27 -6.91
CA SER A 183 39.27 -8.82 -5.75
C SER A 183 39.17 -7.31 -5.55
N TYR A 184 39.45 -6.85 -4.34
CA TYR A 184 39.50 -5.42 -4.03
C TYR A 184 40.36 -4.59 -5.00
N ASN A 185 41.54 -5.12 -5.38
CA ASN A 185 42.44 -4.43 -6.30
C ASN A 185 41.88 -4.36 -7.74
N GLU A 186 41.23 -5.41 -8.20
CA GLU A 186 40.59 -5.42 -9.52
C GLU A 186 39.42 -4.43 -9.55
N LYS A 187 38.57 -4.40 -8.51
CA LYS A 187 37.51 -3.39 -8.39
C LYS A 187 38.10 -1.97 -8.43
N ARG A 188 39.16 -1.75 -7.69
CA ARG A 188 39.85 -0.45 -7.67
C ARG A 188 40.33 -0.03 -9.04
N VAL A 189 40.97 -0.96 -9.77
CA VAL A 189 41.45 -0.70 -11.15
C VAL A 189 40.27 -0.35 -12.09
N LEU A 190 39.12 -1.03 -11.96
CA LEU A 190 37.94 -0.69 -12.71
C LEU A 190 37.48 0.76 -12.49
N PHE A 191 37.40 1.20 -11.20
CA PHE A 191 37.04 2.57 -10.92
C PHE A 191 38.06 3.58 -11.44
N GLU A 192 39.35 3.31 -11.26
CA GLU A 192 40.46 4.15 -11.74
C GLU A 192 40.55 4.22 -13.27
N SER A 193 39.96 3.28 -14.00
CA SER A 193 39.91 3.28 -15.47
C SER A 193 38.91 4.30 -16.05
N VAL A 194 37.98 4.81 -15.22
CA VAL A 194 36.98 5.79 -15.65
C VAL A 194 37.58 7.20 -15.60
N GLU A 195 37.39 7.97 -16.66
CA GLU A 195 37.85 9.34 -16.70
C GLU A 195 37.26 10.18 -15.57
N ASN A 196 38.09 10.94 -14.86
CA ASN A 196 37.71 11.77 -13.72
C ASN A 196 36.94 11.00 -12.62
N TYR A 197 37.30 9.74 -12.42
CA TYR A 197 36.60 8.80 -11.57
C TYR A 197 36.38 9.31 -10.13
N GLU A 198 37.32 10.03 -9.56
CA GLU A 198 37.25 10.52 -8.17
C GLU A 198 36.08 11.50 -8.00
N ASN A 199 35.95 12.45 -8.92
CA ASN A 199 34.84 13.41 -8.88
C ASN A 199 33.51 12.74 -9.22
N LEU A 200 33.51 11.87 -10.24
CA LEU A 200 32.31 11.15 -10.66
C LEU A 200 31.74 10.31 -9.52
N PHE A 201 32.55 9.42 -8.97
CA PHE A 201 32.05 8.50 -7.94
C PHE A 201 31.87 9.17 -6.57
N ALA A 202 32.57 10.24 -6.26
CA ALA A 202 32.24 11.08 -5.11
C ALA A 202 30.86 11.72 -5.24
N ASN A 203 30.52 12.17 -6.45
CA ASN A 203 29.21 12.73 -6.76
C ASN A 203 28.12 11.67 -6.71
N VAL A 204 28.33 10.53 -7.39
CA VAL A 204 27.42 9.39 -7.41
C VAL A 204 27.18 8.82 -6.01
N ALA A 205 28.23 8.66 -5.19
CA ALA A 205 28.08 8.22 -3.81
C ALA A 205 27.24 9.20 -2.99
N HIS A 206 27.38 10.48 -3.24
CA HIS A 206 26.58 11.49 -2.58
C HIS A 206 25.11 11.42 -3.02
N GLU A 207 24.85 11.29 -4.30
CA GLU A 207 23.50 11.22 -4.85
C GLU A 207 22.78 9.91 -4.48
N ILE A 208 23.40 8.78 -4.77
CA ILE A 208 22.80 7.47 -4.59
C ILE A 208 22.78 7.07 -3.09
N ASN A 209 23.96 6.93 -2.48
CA ASN A 209 24.04 6.38 -1.12
C ASN A 209 23.49 7.34 -0.07
N TYR A 210 23.89 8.62 -0.12
CA TYR A 210 23.55 9.56 0.95
C TYR A 210 22.13 10.15 0.81
N TYR A 211 21.62 10.37 -0.42
CA TYR A 211 20.27 10.89 -0.62
C TYR A 211 19.27 9.82 -0.99
N LEU A 212 19.38 9.18 -2.14
CA LEU A 212 18.35 8.29 -2.66
C LEU A 212 18.09 7.08 -1.76
N LEU A 213 19.13 6.29 -1.49
CA LEU A 213 18.97 5.05 -0.69
C LEU A 213 18.58 5.36 0.76
N ARG A 214 19.09 6.45 1.33
CA ARG A 214 18.70 6.89 2.68
C ARG A 214 17.25 7.34 2.74
N LEU A 215 16.76 8.03 1.73
CA LEU A 215 15.35 8.39 1.65
C LEU A 215 14.46 7.15 1.58
N PHE A 216 14.83 6.15 0.78
CA PHE A 216 14.08 4.90 0.67
C PHE A 216 14.11 4.07 1.97
N GLU A 217 15.24 4.09 2.69
CA GLU A 217 15.37 3.51 4.03
C GLU A 217 14.46 4.24 5.03
N ASP A 218 14.44 5.56 5.01
CA ASP A 218 13.65 6.38 5.93
C ASP A 218 12.13 6.22 5.70
N PHE A 219 11.71 5.99 4.46
CA PHE A 219 10.34 5.57 4.16
C PHE A 219 10.04 4.10 4.52
N GLY A 220 11.05 3.33 4.94
CA GLY A 220 10.89 1.93 5.35
C GLY A 220 10.76 0.94 4.20
N VAL A 221 11.13 1.32 2.96
CA VAL A 221 11.12 0.43 1.79
C VAL A 221 12.36 -0.45 1.76
N LEU A 222 13.51 0.09 2.12
CA LEU A 222 14.80 -0.60 2.18
C LEU A 222 15.32 -0.72 3.60
N ASN A 223 16.25 -1.65 3.79
CA ASN A 223 17.19 -1.68 4.90
C ASN A 223 18.59 -1.48 4.33
N ILE A 224 19.41 -0.63 4.97
CA ILE A 224 20.84 -0.50 4.69
C ILE A 224 21.60 -1.19 5.82
N LEU A 225 22.25 -2.32 5.50
CA LEU A 225 22.86 -3.19 6.49
C LEU A 225 24.38 -3.25 6.31
N PRO A 226 25.14 -3.29 7.41
CA PRO A 226 26.58 -3.47 7.35
C PRO A 226 26.92 -4.91 6.94
N ASP A 227 27.99 -5.08 6.17
CA ASP A 227 28.62 -6.37 5.95
C ASP A 227 30.12 -6.27 6.24
N PRO A 228 30.58 -6.78 7.39
CA PRO A 228 31.99 -6.74 7.77
C PRO A 228 32.89 -7.53 6.81
N SER A 229 32.35 -8.52 6.10
CA SER A 229 33.10 -9.33 5.13
C SER A 229 33.31 -8.59 3.81
N HIS A 230 32.49 -7.60 3.51
CA HIS A 230 32.52 -6.80 2.28
C HIS A 230 33.02 -5.37 2.58
N ASN A 231 34.28 -5.26 2.93
CA ASN A 231 34.85 -3.97 3.35
C ASN A 231 35.41 -3.19 2.15
N ASN A 232 34.52 -2.69 1.31
CA ASN A 232 34.85 -1.83 0.17
C ASN A 232 34.91 -0.33 0.53
N GLY A 233 34.84 0.01 1.80
CA GLY A 233 34.79 1.40 2.28
C GLY A 233 35.99 2.28 1.90
N LYS A 234 37.02 1.71 1.29
CA LYS A 234 38.23 2.42 0.85
C LYS A 234 38.48 2.31 -0.66
N LEU A 235 37.54 1.77 -1.43
CA LEU A 235 37.69 1.62 -2.89
C LEU A 235 38.02 2.94 -3.57
N PHE A 236 37.57 4.06 -3.03
CA PHE A 236 37.90 5.39 -3.54
C PHE A 236 38.57 6.23 -2.46
N LYS A 237 39.61 6.90 -2.84
CA LYS A 237 40.00 8.12 -2.13
C LYS A 237 39.12 9.24 -2.69
N PHE A 238 38.07 9.59 -1.96
CA PHE A 238 37.38 10.84 -2.26
C PHE A 238 38.34 11.99 -1.99
N LEU A 239 39.02 12.49 -3.03
CA LEU A 239 39.74 13.73 -2.95
C LEU A 239 38.71 14.83 -2.81
N HIS A 240 38.53 15.29 -1.59
CA HIS A 240 38.01 16.63 -1.42
C HIS A 240 39.14 17.59 -1.78
N SER A 241 38.83 18.53 -2.69
CA SER A 241 39.67 19.71 -2.77
C SER A 241 39.83 20.25 -1.34
N GLU A 242 41.03 20.34 -0.86
CA GLU A 242 41.39 20.89 0.44
C GLU A 242 41.01 22.37 0.57
N THR A 243 40.39 22.93 -0.45
CA THR A 243 39.90 24.29 -0.46
C THR A 243 38.58 24.36 0.28
N ASN A 244 38.69 24.76 1.49
CA ASN A 244 37.76 25.54 2.28
C ASN A 244 37.34 24.97 3.60
N ASN A 245 37.80 25.63 4.62
CA ASN A 245 37.22 25.90 5.95
C ASN A 245 36.08 24.95 6.33
N SER A 246 36.45 23.78 6.76
CA SER A 246 35.54 22.75 7.23
C SER A 246 34.90 23.18 8.54
N SER A 247 33.65 23.53 8.52
CA SER A 247 32.84 23.44 9.72
C SER A 247 32.77 21.96 10.15
N THR A 248 32.74 21.69 11.44
CA THR A 248 32.61 20.35 12.05
C THR A 248 31.46 19.55 11.41
N TYR A 249 30.44 20.23 10.96
CA TYR A 249 29.26 19.70 10.28
C TYR A 249 29.55 19.06 8.91
N ARG A 250 30.47 19.63 8.13
CA ARG A 250 30.93 19.04 6.87
C ARG A 250 31.68 17.74 7.07
N ASN A 251 32.42 17.60 8.18
CA ASN A 251 33.18 16.41 8.46
C ASN A 251 32.33 15.19 8.78
N ASP A 252 31.20 15.32 9.46
CA ASP A 252 30.33 14.19 9.82
C ASP A 252 29.46 13.75 8.65
N ALA A 253 28.87 14.68 7.91
CA ALA A 253 28.20 14.37 6.65
C ALA A 253 29.15 13.76 5.63
N TYR A 254 30.40 14.17 5.61
CA TYR A 254 31.45 13.67 4.75
C TYR A 254 31.90 12.24 5.12
N LYS A 255 31.98 11.91 6.41
CA LYS A 255 32.28 10.56 6.88
C LYS A 255 31.18 9.56 6.52
N SER A 256 29.92 9.96 6.61
CA SER A 256 28.79 9.10 6.21
C SER A 256 28.73 8.88 4.69
N ARG A 257 29.11 9.87 3.88
CA ARG A 257 29.18 9.76 2.42
C ARG A 257 30.26 8.80 1.92
N LYS A 258 31.36 8.67 2.67
CA LYS A 258 32.48 7.78 2.36
C LYS A 258 32.21 6.32 2.71
N ASN A 259 31.19 6.04 3.49
CA ASN A 259 30.87 4.68 3.87
C ASN A 259 30.05 4.00 2.76
N ILE A 260 30.79 3.42 1.81
CA ILE A 260 30.24 2.59 0.74
C ILE A 260 30.28 1.10 1.09
N SER A 261 30.52 0.79 2.36
CA SER A 261 30.47 -0.58 2.87
C SER A 261 29.02 -0.96 3.20
N GLY A 262 28.70 -2.25 3.06
CA GLY A 262 27.37 -2.77 3.34
C GLY A 262 26.54 -2.97 2.09
N TYR A 263 25.28 -3.32 2.31
CA TYR A 263 24.34 -3.64 1.25
C TYR A 263 22.93 -3.13 1.56
N ILE A 264 22.12 -3.10 0.53
CA ILE A 264 20.68 -2.82 0.63
C ILE A 264 19.88 -4.10 0.37
N GLU A 265 18.76 -4.24 1.05
CA GLU A 265 17.74 -5.26 0.81
C GLU A 265 16.34 -4.67 1.00
N LEU A 266 15.32 -5.35 0.48
CA LEU A 266 13.94 -4.94 0.72
C LEU A 266 13.57 -5.16 2.19
N SER A 267 12.94 -4.16 2.78
CA SER A 267 12.35 -4.28 4.11
C SER A 267 11.28 -5.39 4.13
N SER A 268 11.24 -6.15 5.22
CA SER A 268 10.20 -7.17 5.42
C SER A 268 8.78 -6.59 5.38
N LYS A 269 8.62 -5.31 5.72
CA LYS A 269 7.34 -4.58 5.68
C LYS A 269 6.73 -4.53 4.27
N VAL A 270 7.57 -4.50 3.23
CA VAL A 270 7.12 -4.30 1.83
C VAL A 270 7.36 -5.50 0.91
N LYS A 271 8.11 -6.51 1.33
CA LYS A 271 8.56 -7.60 0.46
C LYS A 271 7.43 -8.31 -0.29
N GLN A 272 6.32 -8.62 0.37
CA GLN A 272 5.18 -9.28 -0.26
C GLN A 272 4.47 -8.36 -1.26
N SER A 273 4.36 -7.07 -0.95
CA SER A 273 3.79 -6.08 -1.85
C SER A 273 4.69 -5.86 -3.07
N ALA A 274 6.01 -5.87 -2.87
CA ALA A 274 6.99 -5.74 -3.95
C ALA A 274 6.91 -6.89 -4.95
N ILE A 275 6.76 -8.14 -4.47
CA ILE A 275 6.57 -9.31 -5.34
C ILE A 275 5.32 -9.13 -6.22
N LYS A 276 4.18 -8.78 -5.61
CA LYS A 276 2.94 -8.56 -6.36
C LYS A 276 3.04 -7.40 -7.37
N LEU A 277 3.72 -6.33 -6.99
CA LEU A 277 3.89 -5.18 -7.88
C LEU A 277 4.78 -5.52 -9.06
N ILE A 278 5.90 -6.23 -8.86
CA ILE A 278 6.82 -6.58 -9.96
C ILE A 278 6.21 -7.58 -10.96
N GLU A 279 5.26 -8.41 -10.51
CA GLU A 279 4.50 -9.31 -11.38
C GLU A 279 3.56 -8.56 -12.34
N ASN A 280 3.07 -7.39 -11.94
CA ASN A 280 2.10 -6.60 -12.70
C ASN A 280 2.74 -5.41 -13.42
N TYR A 281 3.86 -4.89 -12.93
CA TYR A 281 4.51 -3.68 -13.42
C TYR A 281 5.97 -3.96 -13.74
N SER A 282 6.23 -4.24 -15.00
CA SER A 282 7.57 -4.59 -15.45
C SER A 282 8.53 -3.39 -15.38
N PRO A 283 9.80 -3.59 -14.96
CA PRO A 283 10.84 -2.59 -15.12
C PRO A 283 11.24 -2.37 -16.58
N PHE A 284 10.82 -3.26 -17.49
CA PHE A 284 11.16 -3.26 -18.91
C PHE A 284 10.23 -2.40 -19.77
N GLU A 285 9.19 -1.85 -19.15
CA GLU A 285 8.35 -0.85 -19.80
C GLU A 285 9.14 0.44 -20.02
N ILE A 286 8.99 1.03 -21.19
CA ILE A 286 9.62 2.31 -21.52
C ILE A 286 8.66 3.43 -21.11
N PRO A 287 9.06 4.32 -20.20
CA PRO A 287 8.24 5.46 -19.83
C PRO A 287 7.98 6.40 -21.02
N SER A 288 6.78 6.94 -21.07
CA SER A 288 6.45 7.99 -22.03
C SER A 288 7.19 9.27 -21.66
N HIS A 289 7.64 10.00 -22.68
CA HIS A 289 8.14 11.37 -22.48
C HIS A 289 6.96 12.27 -22.06
N ILE A 290 7.18 13.09 -21.05
CA ILE A 290 6.17 14.00 -20.52
C ILE A 290 6.79 15.39 -20.48
N ASP A 291 6.23 16.32 -21.22
CA ASP A 291 6.63 17.72 -21.19
C ASP A 291 5.93 18.43 -20.03
N ALA A 292 6.73 19.02 -19.13
CA ALA A 292 6.22 19.78 -17.99
C ALA A 292 5.43 21.05 -18.42
N GLU A 293 5.69 21.57 -19.63
CA GLU A 293 4.99 22.73 -20.18
C GLU A 293 3.60 22.36 -20.70
N GLU A 294 3.36 21.10 -21.05
CA GLU A 294 2.08 20.58 -21.53
C GLU A 294 1.13 20.12 -20.41
N ILE A 295 1.61 20.10 -19.16
CA ILE A 295 0.82 19.62 -18.02
C ILE A 295 0.23 20.82 -17.27
N PHE A 296 -1.02 21.15 -17.58
CA PHE A 296 -1.71 22.29 -17.00
C PHE A 296 -2.76 21.92 -15.96
N THR A 297 -3.30 20.69 -15.99
CA THR A 297 -4.38 20.26 -15.11
C THR A 297 -4.02 18.99 -14.33
N LYS A 298 -4.81 18.70 -13.28
CA LYS A 298 -4.71 17.45 -12.54
C LYS A 298 -4.97 16.24 -13.44
N GLU A 299 -5.91 16.37 -14.35
CA GLU A 299 -6.30 15.34 -15.31
C GLU A 299 -5.18 15.05 -16.28
N ASP A 300 -4.47 16.07 -16.78
CA ASP A 300 -3.30 15.90 -17.67
C ASP A 300 -2.19 15.13 -16.94
N TRP A 301 -1.92 15.50 -15.70
CA TRP A 301 -0.94 14.84 -14.87
C TRP A 301 -1.31 13.38 -14.59
N LEU A 302 -2.55 13.13 -14.16
CA LEU A 302 -3.05 11.79 -13.92
C LEU A 302 -3.09 10.95 -15.19
N THR A 303 -3.39 11.55 -16.34
CA THR A 303 -3.46 10.86 -17.62
C THR A 303 -2.07 10.54 -18.16
N ASN A 304 -1.10 11.42 -18.04
CA ASN A 304 0.21 11.30 -18.70
C ASN A 304 1.26 10.58 -17.82
N ILE A 305 1.34 10.89 -16.53
CA ILE A 305 2.33 10.29 -15.62
C ILE A 305 1.77 9.09 -14.88
N TYR A 306 0.49 9.15 -14.51
CA TYR A 306 -0.16 8.10 -13.76
C TYR A 306 -0.98 7.13 -14.62
N GLN A 307 -0.83 7.15 -15.94
CA GLN A 307 -1.38 6.12 -16.82
C GLN A 307 -0.91 4.72 -16.46
N THR A 308 0.20 4.63 -15.77
CA THR A 308 0.65 3.37 -15.24
C THR A 308 -0.19 3.01 -14.04
N GLU A 309 -0.86 1.93 -14.19
CA GLU A 309 -1.83 1.32 -13.29
C GLU A 309 -1.40 1.02 -11.83
N PRO A 310 -0.17 1.35 -11.30
CA PRO A 310 0.03 1.38 -9.86
C PRO A 310 -0.99 2.25 -9.12
N LEU A 311 -1.58 3.25 -9.81
CA LEU A 311 -2.75 3.97 -9.31
C LEU A 311 -4.01 3.11 -9.20
N ARG A 312 -4.19 2.08 -10.01
CA ARG A 312 -5.27 1.10 -9.78
C ARG A 312 -5.00 0.27 -8.51
N TYR A 313 -3.75 0.02 -8.18
CA TYR A 313 -3.40 -0.58 -6.90
C TYR A 313 -3.72 0.38 -5.74
N LEU A 314 -3.51 1.68 -5.93
CA LEU A 314 -3.97 2.72 -4.99
C LEU A 314 -5.50 2.84 -4.98
N SER A 315 -6.18 2.68 -6.10
CA SER A 315 -7.66 2.63 -6.11
C SER A 315 -8.15 1.34 -5.44
N CYS A 316 -7.39 0.24 -5.46
CA CYS A 316 -7.66 -0.95 -4.64
C CYS A 316 -7.38 -0.72 -3.14
N ILE A 317 -6.44 0.16 -2.79
CA ILE A 317 -6.22 0.62 -1.40
C ILE A 317 -7.31 1.64 -1.03
N ASN A 318 -7.70 2.52 -1.93
CA ASN A 318 -8.84 3.44 -1.77
C ASN A 318 -10.18 2.70 -1.83
N THR A 319 -10.30 1.59 -2.59
CA THR A 319 -11.43 0.66 -2.47
C THR A 319 -11.44 -0.07 -1.11
N GLN A 320 -10.36 -0.12 -0.36
CA GLN A 320 -10.45 -0.55 1.04
C GLN A 320 -11.07 0.54 1.93
N VAL A 321 -10.85 1.82 1.67
CA VAL A 321 -11.56 2.92 2.35
C VAL A 321 -13.01 3.01 1.84
N ASP A 322 -13.24 2.90 0.54
CA ASP A 322 -14.57 2.80 -0.05
C ASP A 322 -15.27 1.50 0.37
N ARG A 323 -14.56 0.38 0.42
CA ARG A 323 -15.09 -0.90 0.89
C ARG A 323 -15.39 -0.89 2.39
N LYS A 324 -14.61 -0.19 3.22
CA LYS A 324 -14.95 0.00 4.63
C LYS A 324 -16.21 0.85 4.78
N SER A 325 -16.38 1.89 3.97
CA SER A 325 -17.60 2.69 3.89
C SER A 325 -18.77 1.85 3.38
N GLU A 326 -18.57 1.05 2.34
CA GLU A 326 -19.55 0.11 1.79
C GLU A 326 -19.96 -0.95 2.81
N ILE A 327 -18.99 -1.61 3.48
CA ILE A 327 -19.22 -2.58 4.55
C ILE A 327 -20.02 -1.92 5.68
N THR A 328 -19.61 -0.71 6.10
CA THR A 328 -20.32 0.06 7.12
C THR A 328 -21.76 0.32 6.71
N THR A 329 -21.98 0.69 5.46
CA THR A 329 -23.33 0.94 4.91
C THR A 329 -24.15 -0.35 4.89
N ILE A 330 -23.65 -1.46 4.35
CA ILE A 330 -24.34 -2.75 4.28
C ILE A 330 -24.72 -3.24 5.68
N VAL A 331 -23.79 -3.20 6.64
CA VAL A 331 -24.04 -3.66 8.02
C VAL A 331 -25.06 -2.76 8.71
N ASN A 332 -24.92 -1.44 8.59
CA ASN A 332 -25.86 -0.50 9.20
C ASN A 332 -27.25 -0.58 8.58
N GLU A 333 -27.37 -0.75 7.27
CA GLU A 333 -28.65 -0.96 6.60
C GLU A 333 -29.33 -2.23 7.07
N MET A 334 -28.60 -3.33 7.19
CA MET A 334 -29.12 -4.59 7.72
C MET A 334 -29.63 -4.43 9.15
N ILE A 335 -28.85 -3.82 10.05
CA ILE A 335 -29.26 -3.58 11.44
C ILE A 335 -30.46 -2.62 11.50
N LYS A 336 -30.45 -1.55 10.73
CA LYS A 336 -31.53 -0.56 10.65
C LYS A 336 -32.82 -1.19 10.11
N ALA A 337 -32.73 -1.94 9.01
CA ALA A 337 -33.89 -2.63 8.42
C ALA A 337 -34.49 -3.67 9.37
N SER A 338 -33.68 -4.35 10.19
CA SER A 338 -34.17 -5.27 11.20
C SER A 338 -35.03 -4.59 12.30
N LYS A 339 -34.65 -3.35 12.69
CA LYS A 339 -35.29 -2.57 13.76
C LYS A 339 -36.48 -1.75 13.26
N PHE A 340 -36.37 -1.18 12.06
CA PHE A 340 -37.29 -0.14 11.56
C PHE A 340 -37.82 -0.42 10.13
N GLY A 341 -37.54 -1.60 9.57
CA GLY A 341 -37.99 -1.94 8.23
C GLY A 341 -39.50 -2.02 8.09
N SER A 342 -39.96 -2.11 6.84
CA SER A 342 -41.37 -2.18 6.48
C SER A 342 -42.10 -3.31 7.20
N LYS A 343 -43.42 -3.14 7.42
CA LYS A 343 -44.26 -4.15 8.13
C LYS A 343 -44.27 -5.52 7.40
N ASP A 344 -44.01 -5.55 6.12
CA ASP A 344 -43.98 -6.76 5.32
C ASP A 344 -42.60 -7.49 5.35
N GLY A 345 -41.60 -6.89 6.02
CA GLY A 345 -40.27 -7.48 6.20
C GLY A 345 -39.35 -7.47 4.97
N LYS A 346 -39.83 -7.05 3.82
CA LYS A 346 -39.07 -7.14 2.55
C LYS A 346 -37.79 -6.31 2.52
N GLU A 347 -37.75 -5.19 3.22
CA GLU A 347 -36.53 -4.38 3.32
C GLU A 347 -35.43 -5.13 4.08
N PHE A 348 -35.80 -5.81 5.14
CA PHE A 348 -34.84 -6.60 5.91
C PHE A 348 -34.37 -7.82 5.13
N GLU A 349 -35.26 -8.56 4.46
CA GLU A 349 -34.89 -9.67 3.58
C GLU A 349 -33.91 -9.22 2.49
N LYS A 350 -34.19 -8.07 1.83
CA LYS A 350 -33.28 -7.51 0.83
C LYS A 350 -31.92 -7.10 1.38
N SER A 351 -31.86 -6.56 2.59
CA SER A 351 -30.59 -6.13 3.22
C SER A 351 -29.73 -7.29 3.67
N LEU A 352 -30.32 -8.46 3.97
CA LEU A 352 -29.58 -9.66 4.35
C LEU A 352 -28.80 -10.26 3.19
N LYS A 353 -29.23 -10.09 1.94
CA LYS A 353 -28.53 -10.63 0.77
C LYS A 353 -27.11 -10.07 0.68
N PRO A 354 -26.89 -8.73 0.46
CA PRO A 354 -25.55 -8.16 0.39
C PRO A 354 -24.75 -8.37 1.69
N PHE A 355 -25.41 -8.48 2.83
CA PHE A 355 -24.77 -8.76 4.10
C PHE A 355 -24.16 -10.18 4.15
N PHE A 356 -24.87 -11.21 3.74
CA PHE A 356 -24.33 -12.58 3.71
C PHE A 356 -23.32 -12.79 2.58
N GLU A 357 -23.35 -11.98 1.53
CA GLU A 357 -22.32 -11.94 0.49
C GLU A 357 -20.96 -11.37 0.97
N LEU A 358 -20.92 -10.78 2.18
CA LEU A 358 -19.66 -10.37 2.82
C LEU A 358 -18.87 -11.54 3.43
N PHE A 359 -19.45 -12.75 3.54
CA PHE A 359 -18.75 -13.90 4.08
C PHE A 359 -18.01 -14.68 2.99
N ASN A 360 -16.74 -15.02 3.25
CA ASN A 360 -15.85 -15.73 2.30
C ASN A 360 -16.41 -17.08 1.82
N GLU A 361 -17.20 -17.73 2.67
CA GLU A 361 -17.77 -19.06 2.42
C GLU A 361 -19.05 -19.01 1.60
N THR A 362 -19.57 -17.81 1.31
CA THR A 362 -20.80 -17.65 0.55
C THR A 362 -20.56 -17.90 -0.93
N ILE A 363 -21.27 -18.84 -1.50
CA ILE A 363 -21.29 -19.12 -2.94
C ILE A 363 -22.45 -18.36 -3.59
N THR A 364 -23.68 -18.51 -3.07
CA THR A 364 -24.84 -17.77 -3.55
C THR A 364 -25.80 -17.41 -2.42
N VAL A 365 -26.50 -16.30 -2.55
CA VAL A 365 -27.62 -15.88 -1.70
C VAL A 365 -28.81 -15.55 -2.58
N GLU A 366 -29.88 -16.33 -2.42
CA GLU A 366 -31.10 -16.15 -3.17
C GLU A 366 -32.25 -15.70 -2.27
N ILE A 367 -32.99 -14.66 -2.69
CA ILE A 367 -34.21 -14.23 -2.02
C ILE A 367 -35.35 -15.06 -2.58
N HIS A 368 -36.00 -15.82 -1.72
CA HIS A 368 -37.15 -16.62 -2.06
C HIS A 368 -38.43 -15.92 -1.56
N SER A 369 -39.07 -15.14 -2.43
CA SER A 369 -40.33 -14.48 -2.07
C SER A 369 -41.52 -15.41 -2.31
N GLY A 370 -42.48 -15.40 -1.42
CA GLY A 370 -43.78 -16.05 -1.56
C GLY A 370 -44.14 -17.07 -0.49
N ALA A 371 -45.46 -17.37 -0.39
CA ALA A 371 -45.98 -18.29 0.61
C ALA A 371 -45.39 -19.72 0.46
N GLY A 372 -44.80 -20.24 1.53
CA GLY A 372 -44.23 -21.60 1.55
C GLY A 372 -42.76 -21.70 1.20
N ASN A 373 -42.04 -20.59 1.11
CA ASN A 373 -40.59 -20.55 0.95
C ASN A 373 -39.90 -19.95 2.20
N THR A 374 -38.60 -20.25 2.37
CA THR A 374 -37.74 -19.50 3.29
C THR A 374 -37.55 -18.07 2.80
N ASP A 375 -37.19 -17.13 3.68
CA ASP A 375 -36.98 -15.75 3.26
C ASP A 375 -35.73 -15.64 2.33
N LEU A 376 -34.61 -16.32 2.73
CA LEU A 376 -33.42 -16.45 1.89
C LEU A 376 -32.87 -17.88 1.95
N LEU A 377 -32.25 -18.30 0.84
CA LEU A 377 -31.47 -19.54 0.74
C LEU A 377 -30.02 -19.18 0.47
N CYS A 378 -29.12 -19.60 1.35
CA CYS A 378 -27.67 -19.42 1.16
C CYS A 378 -27.03 -20.77 0.84
N CYS A 379 -26.22 -20.80 -0.22
CA CYS A 379 -25.30 -21.88 -0.51
C CYS A 379 -23.93 -21.48 0.01
N MET A 380 -23.38 -22.30 0.90
CA MET A 380 -22.16 -22.02 1.65
C MET A 380 -21.14 -23.14 1.47
N GLU A 381 -19.85 -22.76 1.51
CA GLU A 381 -18.73 -23.69 1.54
C GLU A 381 -18.20 -23.84 2.98
N GLU A 382 -18.08 -25.07 3.47
CA GLU A 382 -17.47 -25.34 4.78
C GLU A 382 -15.96 -25.53 4.63
N ARG A 383 -15.16 -24.70 5.22
CA ARG A 383 -13.69 -24.77 5.20
C ARG A 383 -13.15 -25.46 6.46
N PRO A 384 -12.08 -26.24 6.37
CA PRO A 384 -11.25 -26.53 5.19
C PRO A 384 -11.75 -27.70 4.32
N SER A 385 -12.88 -28.31 4.67
CA SER A 385 -13.37 -29.54 4.00
C SER A 385 -13.86 -29.33 2.57
N MET A 386 -14.08 -28.09 2.14
CA MET A 386 -14.66 -27.71 0.85
C MET A 386 -16.07 -28.31 0.62
N TYR A 387 -16.75 -28.70 1.69
CA TYR A 387 -18.09 -29.28 1.60
C TYR A 387 -19.13 -28.19 1.40
N ILE A 388 -19.92 -28.31 0.33
CA ILE A 388 -20.97 -27.35 0.00
C ILE A 388 -22.27 -27.76 0.69
N TYR A 389 -22.95 -26.81 1.32
CA TYR A 389 -24.21 -27.01 1.98
C TYR A 389 -25.14 -25.82 1.85
N ASN A 390 -26.43 -26.08 1.96
CA ASN A 390 -27.46 -25.07 2.01
C ASN A 390 -27.81 -24.73 3.46
N MET A 391 -28.08 -23.46 3.72
CA MET A 391 -28.71 -22.99 4.96
C MET A 391 -29.87 -22.04 4.62
N ASN A 392 -30.93 -22.14 5.41
CA ASN A 392 -32.06 -21.22 5.33
C ASN A 392 -31.84 -20.03 6.25
N LEU A 393 -32.29 -18.87 5.81
CA LEU A 393 -32.39 -17.67 6.64
C LEU A 393 -33.85 -17.24 6.74
N GLU A 394 -34.27 -16.92 7.94
CA GLU A 394 -35.57 -16.30 8.23
C GLU A 394 -35.34 -14.92 8.83
N ALA A 395 -35.81 -13.90 8.17
CA ALA A 395 -35.75 -12.51 8.57
C ALA A 395 -37.01 -12.11 9.33
N LYS A 396 -36.87 -11.62 10.53
CA LYS A 396 -38.04 -11.18 11.31
C LYS A 396 -37.85 -9.75 11.79
N THR A 397 -38.53 -8.83 11.10
CA THR A 397 -38.53 -7.40 11.42
C THR A 397 -39.60 -7.12 12.49
N ARG A 398 -39.23 -6.56 13.62
CA ARG A 398 -40.19 -6.03 14.59
C ARG A 398 -39.58 -4.95 15.47
N GLY A 399 -40.34 -3.90 15.73
CA GLY A 399 -40.02 -2.91 16.75
C GLY A 399 -40.11 -3.47 18.19
N ARG A 400 -40.80 -4.61 18.36
CA ARG A 400 -40.90 -5.37 19.63
C ARG A 400 -40.14 -6.68 19.52
N ALA A 401 -39.87 -7.34 20.63
CA ALA A 401 -39.27 -8.66 20.65
C ALA A 401 -40.12 -9.67 19.86
N LEU A 402 -39.47 -10.55 19.08
CA LEU A 402 -40.15 -11.67 18.42
C LEU A 402 -40.66 -12.64 19.47
N GLU A 403 -42.00 -12.87 19.52
CA GLU A 403 -42.64 -13.64 20.57
C GLU A 403 -42.66 -15.14 20.33
N GLY A 404 -42.61 -15.58 19.08
CA GLY A 404 -42.62 -17.00 18.70
C GLY A 404 -42.16 -17.24 17.27
N VAL A 405 -41.82 -18.50 16.95
CA VAL A 405 -41.36 -18.94 15.66
C VAL A 405 -42.17 -20.16 15.20
N GLN A 406 -42.65 -20.14 13.96
CA GLN A 406 -43.38 -21.29 13.39
C GLN A 406 -42.39 -22.40 12.96
N THR A 407 -41.93 -23.17 13.93
CA THR A 407 -40.89 -24.19 13.71
C THR A 407 -41.29 -25.29 12.72
N SER A 408 -42.61 -25.65 12.70
CA SER A 408 -43.11 -26.62 11.71
C SER A 408 -42.94 -26.15 10.27
N ARG A 409 -43.18 -24.86 10.01
CA ARG A 409 -42.97 -24.22 8.71
C ARG A 409 -41.47 -24.17 8.34
N ILE A 410 -40.62 -23.74 9.28
CA ILE A 410 -39.17 -23.69 9.05
C ILE A 410 -38.60 -25.11 8.78
N ASN A 411 -39.00 -26.10 9.53
CA ASN A 411 -38.57 -27.48 9.31
C ASN A 411 -39.00 -28.01 7.94
N LYS A 412 -40.18 -27.61 7.44
CA LYS A 412 -40.61 -27.91 6.07
C LYS A 412 -39.69 -27.27 5.03
N HIS A 413 -39.27 -26.02 5.25
CA HIS A 413 -38.33 -25.31 4.38
C HIS A 413 -36.94 -25.94 4.42
N ILE A 414 -36.43 -26.33 5.60
CA ILE A 414 -35.14 -27.03 5.73
C ILE A 414 -35.14 -28.33 4.91
N ARG A 415 -36.21 -29.11 4.98
CA ARG A 415 -36.34 -30.35 4.17
C ARG A 415 -36.46 -30.06 2.68
N LYS A 416 -37.29 -29.09 2.31
CA LYS A 416 -37.52 -28.72 0.90
C LYS A 416 -36.20 -28.28 0.20
N ASN A 417 -35.39 -27.49 0.90
CA ASN A 417 -34.15 -26.92 0.37
C ASN A 417 -32.91 -27.81 0.63
N ASN A 418 -33.09 -28.95 1.23
CA ASN A 418 -32.00 -29.83 1.68
C ASN A 418 -30.93 -29.03 2.50
N SER A 419 -31.41 -28.16 3.38
CA SER A 419 -30.54 -27.28 4.18
C SER A 419 -30.08 -28.02 5.46
N LYS A 420 -28.86 -27.70 5.91
CA LYS A 420 -28.30 -28.23 7.16
C LYS A 420 -29.07 -27.73 8.38
N PHE A 421 -29.43 -26.43 8.37
CA PHE A 421 -30.10 -25.72 9.47
C PHE A 421 -30.75 -24.43 8.94
N CYS A 422 -31.45 -23.74 9.84
CA CYS A 422 -31.99 -22.41 9.62
C CYS A 422 -31.46 -21.43 10.67
N ILE A 423 -31.09 -20.23 10.25
CA ILE A 423 -30.79 -19.11 11.16
C ILE A 423 -31.97 -18.15 11.13
N VAL A 424 -32.52 -17.84 12.28
CA VAL A 424 -33.54 -16.80 12.45
C VAL A 424 -32.84 -15.54 12.93
N VAL A 425 -32.89 -14.49 12.13
CA VAL A 425 -32.26 -13.18 12.44
C VAL A 425 -33.37 -12.20 12.81
N ALA A 426 -33.25 -11.57 13.98
CA ALA A 426 -34.17 -10.56 14.45
C ALA A 426 -33.46 -9.55 15.37
N PRO A 427 -34.01 -8.35 15.59
CA PRO A 427 -33.40 -7.37 16.50
C PRO A 427 -33.48 -7.82 17.96
N ARG A 428 -34.56 -8.51 18.38
CA ARG A 428 -34.79 -8.98 19.76
C ARG A 428 -35.67 -10.24 19.77
N PHE A 429 -35.47 -11.09 20.78
CA PHE A 429 -36.24 -12.32 20.99
C PHE A 429 -36.87 -12.32 22.36
N ALA A 430 -38.11 -12.76 22.46
CA ALA A 430 -38.79 -13.07 23.72
C ALA A 430 -38.51 -14.53 24.12
N ARG A 431 -38.72 -14.87 25.39
CA ARG A 431 -38.42 -16.19 25.94
C ARG A 431 -39.14 -17.33 25.20
N GLY A 432 -40.37 -17.14 24.75
CA GLY A 432 -41.13 -18.15 24.02
C GLY A 432 -40.46 -18.65 22.76
N VAL A 433 -39.66 -17.80 22.07
CA VAL A 433 -38.90 -18.22 20.87
C VAL A 433 -37.91 -19.32 21.20
N PHE A 434 -37.25 -19.24 22.35
CA PHE A 434 -36.24 -20.22 22.75
C PHE A 434 -36.86 -21.58 23.09
N ASP A 435 -38.08 -21.56 23.60
CA ASP A 435 -38.85 -22.79 23.85
C ASP A 435 -39.31 -23.43 22.51
N ASP A 436 -39.74 -22.60 21.55
CA ASP A 436 -40.18 -23.05 20.23
C ASP A 436 -39.06 -23.77 19.41
N ILE A 437 -37.84 -23.23 19.43
CA ILE A 437 -36.74 -23.76 18.62
C ILE A 437 -36.04 -24.98 19.21
N LYS A 438 -36.27 -25.27 20.49
CA LYS A 438 -35.62 -26.35 21.24
C LYS A 438 -35.77 -27.67 20.52
N GLY A 439 -34.63 -28.36 20.31
CA GLY A 439 -34.59 -29.67 19.64
C GLY A 439 -34.77 -29.61 18.11
N ASN A 440 -34.85 -28.43 17.51
CA ASN A 440 -34.95 -28.21 16.07
C ASN A 440 -33.61 -27.84 15.47
N LYS A 441 -33.42 -28.03 14.16
CA LYS A 441 -32.25 -27.53 13.40
C LYS A 441 -32.37 -26.02 13.11
N ILE A 442 -32.67 -25.25 14.16
CA ILE A 442 -32.90 -23.81 14.08
C ILE A 442 -32.05 -23.14 15.14
N VAL A 443 -31.39 -22.06 14.81
CA VAL A 443 -30.71 -21.19 15.76
C VAL A 443 -31.23 -19.76 15.61
N THR A 444 -31.17 -18.99 16.69
CA THR A 444 -31.51 -17.55 16.67
C THR A 444 -30.28 -16.72 16.93
N ILE A 445 -30.20 -15.56 16.27
CA ILE A 445 -29.16 -14.58 16.50
C ILE A 445 -29.70 -13.15 16.33
N ARG A 446 -29.29 -12.24 17.20
CA ARG A 446 -29.63 -10.83 17.04
C ARG A 446 -28.86 -10.21 15.88
N SER A 447 -29.58 -9.42 15.08
CA SER A 447 -29.01 -8.71 13.94
C SER A 447 -27.82 -7.83 14.31
N GLU A 448 -27.83 -7.22 15.48
CA GLU A 448 -26.77 -6.33 15.96
C GLU A 448 -25.47 -7.11 16.24
N GLU A 449 -25.51 -8.23 16.92
CA GLU A 449 -24.33 -9.04 17.22
C GLU A 449 -23.77 -9.72 15.97
N LEU A 450 -24.64 -10.18 15.07
CA LEU A 450 -24.22 -10.72 13.79
C LEU A 450 -23.55 -9.63 12.92
N GLY A 451 -24.14 -8.42 12.92
CA GLY A 451 -23.57 -7.26 12.22
C GLY A 451 -22.22 -6.84 12.78
N ASN A 452 -22.11 -6.77 14.11
CA ASN A 452 -20.85 -6.41 14.79
C ASN A 452 -19.73 -7.42 14.50
N TYR A 453 -20.04 -8.70 14.51
CA TYR A 453 -19.07 -9.74 14.14
C TYR A 453 -18.59 -9.54 12.68
N CYS A 454 -19.52 -9.48 11.75
CA CYS A 454 -19.22 -9.32 10.33
C CYS A 454 -18.39 -8.04 10.05
N TYR A 455 -18.80 -6.91 10.64
CA TYR A 455 -18.07 -5.64 10.51
C TYR A 455 -16.62 -5.74 10.98
N ASN A 456 -16.39 -6.33 12.17
CA ASN A 456 -15.04 -6.47 12.71
C ASN A 456 -14.20 -7.44 11.88
N GLU A 457 -14.79 -8.55 11.41
CA GLU A 457 -14.10 -9.47 10.49
C GLU A 457 -13.69 -8.76 9.21
N CYS A 458 -14.64 -8.15 8.50
CA CYS A 458 -14.39 -7.48 7.23
C CYS A 458 -13.36 -6.34 7.35
N THR A 459 -13.48 -5.51 8.39
CA THR A 459 -12.61 -4.32 8.53
C THR A 459 -11.19 -4.66 8.99
N ARG A 460 -10.98 -5.84 9.55
CA ARG A 460 -9.68 -6.30 10.07
C ARG A 460 -9.09 -7.47 9.27
N SER A 461 -9.86 -8.06 8.37
CA SER A 461 -9.36 -9.08 7.44
C SER A 461 -8.59 -8.45 6.29
N ARG A 462 -7.59 -9.19 5.77
CA ARG A 462 -6.75 -8.72 4.65
C ARG A 462 -7.52 -8.56 3.32
N ASN A 463 -8.60 -9.30 3.15
CA ASN A 463 -9.40 -9.31 1.91
C ASN A 463 -10.72 -8.55 2.02
N GLY A 464 -11.00 -7.90 3.15
CA GLY A 464 -12.25 -7.17 3.38
C GLY A 464 -13.50 -8.06 3.43
N MET A 465 -13.33 -9.37 3.72
CA MET A 465 -14.40 -10.35 3.83
C MET A 465 -14.42 -10.96 5.24
N ALA A 466 -15.58 -11.39 5.68
CA ALA A 466 -15.75 -12.05 6.96
C ALA A 466 -15.55 -13.57 6.85
N ASP A 467 -15.06 -14.20 7.92
CA ASP A 467 -14.96 -15.64 8.07
C ASP A 467 -16.20 -16.15 8.82
N PHE A 468 -17.01 -17.01 8.17
CA PHE A 468 -18.20 -17.60 8.75
C PHE A 468 -17.90 -18.86 9.56
N SER A 469 -16.74 -19.47 9.38
CA SER A 469 -16.38 -20.76 10.01
C SER A 469 -16.52 -20.75 11.54
N PRO A 470 -16.12 -19.69 12.29
CA PRO A 470 -16.31 -19.64 13.73
C PRO A 470 -17.79 -19.61 14.15
N ILE A 471 -18.62 -18.90 13.39
CA ILE A 471 -20.09 -18.90 13.62
C ILE A 471 -20.68 -20.27 13.33
N LEU A 472 -20.24 -20.94 12.25
CA LEU A 472 -20.69 -22.27 11.91
C LEU A 472 -20.40 -23.29 13.02
N GLU A 473 -19.23 -23.22 13.65
CA GLU A 473 -18.89 -24.08 14.80
C GLU A 473 -19.78 -23.83 16.01
N ILE A 474 -20.07 -22.54 16.30
CA ILE A 474 -21.03 -22.18 17.35
C ILE A 474 -22.42 -22.74 17.02
N ILE A 475 -22.88 -22.65 15.79
CA ILE A 475 -24.16 -23.19 15.33
C ILE A 475 -24.23 -24.70 15.54
N LYS A 476 -23.22 -25.44 15.08
CA LYS A 476 -23.15 -26.91 15.21
C LYS A 476 -23.29 -27.38 16.67
N GLN A 477 -22.64 -26.66 17.59
CA GLN A 477 -22.64 -26.99 19.01
C GLN A 477 -23.93 -26.52 19.75
N ASN A 478 -24.74 -25.68 19.13
CA ASN A 478 -25.85 -24.98 19.80
C ASN A 478 -27.16 -25.07 18.99
N MET A 479 -27.36 -26.14 18.22
CA MET A 479 -28.63 -26.35 17.52
C MET A 479 -29.81 -26.32 18.49
N GLY A 480 -30.88 -25.64 18.12
CA GLY A 480 -32.06 -25.44 18.95
C GLY A 480 -31.90 -24.38 20.04
N ASN A 481 -30.88 -23.53 19.99
CA ASN A 481 -30.63 -22.50 20.97
C ASN A 481 -30.35 -21.12 20.35
N ASP A 482 -30.40 -20.10 21.21
CA ASP A 482 -29.92 -18.76 20.87
C ASP A 482 -28.40 -18.70 20.95
N ILE A 483 -27.77 -18.22 19.89
CA ILE A 483 -26.30 -18.10 19.80
C ILE A 483 -25.79 -16.65 19.99
N THR A 484 -26.68 -15.71 20.25
CA THR A 484 -26.36 -14.25 20.35
C THR A 484 -25.22 -13.98 21.32
N THR A 485 -25.30 -14.50 22.56
CA THR A 485 -24.26 -14.25 23.59
C THR A 485 -22.92 -14.91 23.25
N LYS A 486 -22.94 -16.03 22.54
CA LYS A 486 -21.73 -16.74 22.14
C LYS A 486 -21.00 -16.04 20.98
N VAL A 487 -21.75 -15.52 20.02
CA VAL A 487 -21.18 -14.71 18.93
C VAL A 487 -20.65 -13.39 19.48
N ARG A 488 -21.33 -12.77 20.44
CA ARG A 488 -20.80 -11.58 21.14
C ARG A 488 -19.48 -11.91 21.85
N ALA A 489 -19.44 -12.97 22.64
CA ALA A 489 -18.23 -13.39 23.37
C ALA A 489 -17.07 -13.71 22.40
N LEU A 490 -17.38 -14.34 21.25
CA LEU A 490 -16.39 -14.56 20.19
C LEU A 490 -15.83 -13.22 19.66
N THR A 491 -16.71 -12.26 19.37
CA THR A 491 -16.31 -10.93 18.88
C THR A 491 -15.45 -10.20 19.90
N GLU A 492 -15.85 -10.19 21.16
CA GLU A 492 -15.11 -9.57 22.26
C GLU A 492 -13.73 -10.24 22.48
N ALA A 493 -13.66 -11.56 22.45
CA ALA A 493 -12.41 -12.31 22.60
C ALA A 493 -11.43 -12.05 21.45
N LYS A 494 -11.95 -11.91 20.24
CA LYS A 494 -11.12 -11.73 19.03
C LYS A 494 -10.70 -10.27 18.81
N TYR A 495 -11.52 -9.31 19.20
CA TYR A 495 -11.35 -7.89 18.82
C TYR A 495 -11.35 -6.90 20.00
N GLY A 496 -11.60 -7.38 21.22
CA GLY A 496 -11.71 -6.56 22.42
C GLY A 496 -13.13 -6.04 22.64
N LEU A 497 -13.37 -5.47 23.83
CA LEU A 497 -14.65 -4.87 24.19
C LEU A 497 -14.96 -3.73 23.24
N MET A 498 -16.14 -3.76 22.64
CA MET A 498 -16.66 -2.64 21.87
C MET A 498 -16.99 -1.51 22.84
N VAL A 499 -16.25 -0.42 22.75
CA VAL A 499 -16.65 0.83 23.40
C VAL A 499 -17.85 1.35 22.59
N GLY A 500 -19.05 1.23 23.16
CA GLY A 500 -20.31 1.66 22.58
C GLY A 500 -20.43 3.17 22.41
#